data_22bf5af7de31f7daa2e877b8339e6753
#
_entry.id   22bf5af7de31f7daa2e877b8339e6753
#
_cell.length_a   1.000
_cell.length_b   1.000
_cell.length_c   1.000
_cell.angle_alpha   90.00
_cell.angle_beta   90.00
_cell.angle_gamma   90.00
#
_symmetry.space_group_name_H-M   'P 1'
#
loop_
_entity.id
_entity.type
_entity.pdbx_description
1 polymer ?
#
loop_
_entity_poly.entity_id
_entity_poly.type
_entity_poly.pdbx_seq_one_letter_code
_entity_poly.pdbx_strand_id
1 'polypeptide(L)'
;MRMTLEGLTAREATDLVLSQNIHGLEIDKRCVELAAFNLALAAWKHPEAGGYRTLPELNLACSGLAISAKKEDWVALGGDRYNMRLALELMYDLFKDAPTLGSLINPAKSDATKLVSWEDLSAVLDQAFSKEQSDEQHETAITAKGLAKAAQLLSEKYTLVATNVPYLTQEKQNSTLNGFCRSNYPDSRRDLATVFAERCLENLDDEGYLEAVLPQNWLFLASYKKLRERLLKTIQWQAIARLGPSAFETISGEVVRAILL
;
A
#
# COMPACT_ATOMS: atom_id res chain seq x y z
N MET A 1 6.40 -2.96 -24.51
CA MET A 1 7.34 -3.56 -25.50
C MET A 1 7.27 -5.09 -25.51
N ARG A 2 7.49 -5.82 -24.40
CA ARG A 2 7.44 -7.31 -24.41
C ARG A 2 6.09 -7.85 -24.87
N MET A 3 4.98 -7.35 -24.32
CA MET A 3 3.64 -7.81 -24.68
C MET A 3 3.29 -7.55 -26.16
N THR A 4 3.77 -6.46 -26.77
CA THR A 4 3.61 -6.22 -28.20
C THR A 4 4.44 -7.18 -29.05
N LEU A 5 5.60 -7.62 -28.57
CA LEU A 5 6.39 -8.67 -29.22
C LEU A 5 5.71 -10.05 -29.15
N GLU A 6 4.80 -10.25 -28.17
CA GLU A 6 3.98 -11.45 -28.01
C GLU A 6 2.68 -11.42 -28.84
N GLY A 7 2.51 -10.42 -29.71
CA GLY A 7 1.40 -10.32 -30.65
C GLY A 7 0.22 -9.46 -30.20
N LEU A 8 0.33 -8.76 -29.05
CA LEU A 8 -0.68 -7.81 -28.62
C LEU A 8 -0.51 -6.46 -29.32
N THR A 9 -1.61 -5.77 -29.58
CA THR A 9 -1.58 -4.38 -30.01
C THR A 9 -1.03 -3.49 -28.87
N ALA A 10 -0.51 -2.31 -29.21
CA ALA A 10 -0.03 -1.35 -28.21
C ALA A 10 -1.13 -0.96 -27.20
N ARG A 11 -2.39 -0.89 -27.66
CA ARG A 11 -3.54 -0.63 -26.80
C ARG A 11 -3.79 -1.76 -25.81
N GLU A 12 -3.89 -3.00 -26.27
CA GLU A 12 -4.10 -4.17 -25.43
C GLU A 12 -2.96 -4.35 -24.41
N ALA A 13 -1.72 -4.19 -24.85
CA ALA A 13 -0.55 -4.23 -23.98
C ALA A 13 -0.59 -3.15 -22.88
N THR A 14 -1.00 -1.91 -23.25
CA THR A 14 -1.12 -0.80 -22.30
C THR A 14 -2.22 -1.09 -21.27
N ASP A 15 -3.39 -1.58 -21.72
CA ASP A 15 -4.52 -1.89 -20.83
C ASP A 15 -4.19 -3.04 -19.87
N LEU A 16 -3.49 -4.07 -20.33
CA LEU A 16 -3.01 -5.16 -19.46
C LEU A 16 -1.98 -4.67 -18.43
N VAL A 17 -1.05 -3.80 -18.82
CA VAL A 17 -0.09 -3.22 -17.87
C VAL A 17 -0.80 -2.45 -16.77
N LEU A 18 -1.79 -1.62 -17.12
CA LEU A 18 -2.54 -0.83 -16.14
C LEU A 18 -3.38 -1.69 -15.19
N SER A 19 -4.01 -2.76 -15.72
CA SER A 19 -4.94 -3.59 -14.95
C SER A 19 -4.29 -4.74 -14.20
N GLN A 20 -3.09 -5.18 -14.59
CA GLN A 20 -2.48 -6.39 -14.04
C GLN A 20 -1.07 -6.19 -13.46
N ASN A 21 -0.31 -5.20 -13.94
CA ASN A 21 1.09 -5.07 -13.55
C ASN A 21 1.37 -3.90 -12.61
N ILE A 22 0.57 -2.82 -12.69
CA ILE A 22 0.81 -1.62 -11.89
C ILE A 22 -0.17 -1.58 -10.73
N HIS A 23 0.37 -1.66 -9.52
CA HIS A 23 -0.37 -1.53 -8.27
C HIS A 23 0.23 -0.39 -7.45
N GLY A 24 -0.61 0.40 -6.79
CA GLY A 24 -0.13 1.53 -6.01
C GLY A 24 -0.92 1.73 -4.71
N LEU A 25 -0.19 1.98 -3.65
CA LEU A 25 -0.72 2.27 -2.32
C LEU A 25 -0.12 3.58 -1.81
N GLU A 26 -0.96 4.48 -1.35
CA GLU A 26 -0.56 5.78 -0.83
C GLU A 26 -1.44 6.15 0.37
N ILE A 27 -0.89 6.85 1.34
CA ILE A 27 -1.62 7.29 2.54
C ILE A 27 -2.47 8.55 2.28
N ASP A 28 -2.04 9.42 1.38
CA ASP A 28 -2.75 10.65 1.01
C ASP A 28 -3.61 10.42 -0.24
N LYS A 29 -4.93 10.60 -0.12
CA LYS A 29 -5.89 10.45 -1.20
C LYS A 29 -5.55 11.30 -2.43
N ARG A 30 -5.06 12.53 -2.23
CA ARG A 30 -4.68 13.44 -3.34
C ARG A 30 -3.52 12.88 -4.15
N CYS A 31 -2.57 12.22 -3.49
CA CYS A 31 -1.46 11.57 -4.17
C CYS A 31 -1.92 10.35 -4.98
N VAL A 32 -2.93 9.61 -4.51
CA VAL A 32 -3.59 8.54 -5.29
C VAL A 32 -4.24 9.10 -6.55
N GLU A 33 -4.95 10.22 -6.44
CA GLU A 33 -5.60 10.89 -7.59
C GLU A 33 -4.56 11.39 -8.61
N LEU A 34 -3.45 11.97 -8.14
CA LEU A 34 -2.32 12.37 -9.00
C LEU A 34 -1.65 11.16 -9.69
N ALA A 35 -1.48 10.06 -8.98
CA ALA A 35 -0.94 8.83 -9.56
C ALA A 35 -1.86 8.28 -10.66
N ALA A 36 -3.18 8.25 -10.41
CA ALA A 36 -4.18 7.83 -11.40
C ALA A 36 -4.14 8.72 -12.65
N PHE A 37 -4.08 10.04 -12.46
CA PHE A 37 -3.96 10.98 -13.59
C PHE A 37 -2.67 10.76 -14.40
N ASN A 38 -1.53 10.57 -13.71
CA ASN A 38 -0.26 10.35 -14.40
C ASN A 38 -0.24 9.04 -15.19
N LEU A 39 -0.79 7.96 -14.64
CA LEU A 39 -0.92 6.68 -15.34
C LEU A 39 -1.84 6.81 -16.55
N ALA A 40 -2.99 7.48 -16.40
CA ALA A 40 -3.90 7.74 -17.50
C ALA A 40 -3.23 8.56 -18.60
N LEU A 41 -2.53 9.62 -18.23
CA LEU A 41 -1.80 10.46 -19.18
C LEU A 41 -0.70 9.68 -19.91
N ALA A 42 0.04 8.82 -19.23
CA ALA A 42 1.04 7.96 -19.82
C ALA A 42 0.43 6.98 -20.83
N ALA A 43 -0.71 6.36 -20.47
CA ALA A 43 -1.43 5.44 -21.35
C ALA A 43 -1.96 6.14 -22.60
N TRP A 44 -2.56 7.34 -22.46
CA TRP A 44 -3.08 8.11 -23.58
C TRP A 44 -1.98 8.65 -24.51
N LYS A 45 -0.80 8.94 -23.96
CA LYS A 45 0.35 9.41 -24.74
C LYS A 45 1.20 8.28 -25.34
N HIS A 46 0.96 7.03 -24.92
CA HIS A 46 1.74 5.91 -25.45
C HIS A 46 1.51 5.77 -26.95
N PRO A 47 2.57 5.70 -27.77
CA PRO A 47 2.46 5.55 -29.23
C PRO A 47 1.57 4.35 -29.60
N GLU A 48 0.69 4.54 -30.58
CA GLU A 48 -0.20 3.51 -31.12
C GLU A 48 -1.23 2.91 -30.14
N ALA A 49 -1.31 3.41 -28.89
CA ALA A 49 -2.28 2.93 -27.89
C ALA A 49 -3.69 3.54 -28.03
N GLY A 50 -3.94 4.32 -29.08
CA GLY A 50 -5.28 4.83 -29.43
C GLY A 50 -5.65 6.18 -28.81
N GLY A 51 -4.72 6.89 -28.17
CA GLY A 51 -4.96 8.23 -27.62
C GLY A 51 -5.92 8.27 -26.44
N TYR A 52 -6.68 9.37 -26.32
CA TYR A 52 -7.67 9.56 -25.26
C TYR A 52 -8.82 8.55 -25.39
N ARG A 53 -9.07 7.78 -24.34
CA ARG A 53 -10.11 6.73 -24.27
C ARG A 53 -10.43 6.35 -22.84
N THR A 54 -11.50 5.61 -22.62
CA THR A 54 -11.74 4.93 -21.35
C THR A 54 -10.65 3.89 -21.11
N LEU A 55 -10.06 3.95 -19.93
CA LEU A 55 -9.03 3.02 -19.45
C LEU A 55 -9.65 1.96 -18.54
N PRO A 56 -9.00 0.81 -18.36
CA PRO A 56 -9.40 -0.18 -17.37
C PRO A 56 -9.31 0.41 -15.95
N GLU A 57 -9.95 -0.25 -15.00
CA GLU A 57 -9.82 0.11 -13.58
C GLU A 57 -8.35 -0.02 -13.15
N LEU A 58 -7.86 1.03 -12.46
CA LEU A 58 -6.49 1.07 -11.96
C LEU A 58 -6.41 0.39 -10.58
N ASN A 59 -5.33 -0.33 -10.34
CA ASN A 59 -5.05 -0.93 -9.04
C ASN A 59 -4.36 0.06 -8.10
N LEU A 60 -5.02 1.18 -7.85
CA LEU A 60 -4.57 2.22 -6.92
C LEU A 60 -5.54 2.31 -5.75
N ALA A 61 -5.00 2.46 -4.52
CA ALA A 61 -5.82 2.64 -3.35
C ALA A 61 -5.17 3.58 -2.32
N CYS A 62 -6.04 4.28 -1.58
CA CYS A 62 -5.63 5.07 -0.42
C CYS A 62 -5.65 4.18 0.83
N SER A 63 -4.49 3.92 1.41
CA SER A 63 -4.33 3.14 2.64
C SER A 63 -4.57 3.97 3.92
N GLY A 64 -4.70 5.30 3.80
CA GLY A 64 -4.87 6.22 4.91
C GLY A 64 -6.29 6.78 5.08
N LEU A 65 -7.31 6.15 4.50
CA LEU A 65 -8.69 6.60 4.62
C LEU A 65 -9.15 6.54 6.09
N ALA A 66 -9.68 7.68 6.59
CA ALA A 66 -10.27 7.75 7.90
C ALA A 66 -11.69 7.15 7.88
N ILE A 67 -12.02 6.36 8.90
CA ILE A 67 -13.38 5.89 9.12
C ILE A 67 -14.09 6.91 10.00
N SER A 68 -15.01 7.67 9.44
CA SER A 68 -15.84 8.65 10.17
C SER A 68 -17.08 8.02 10.81
N ALA A 69 -17.57 6.91 10.25
CA ALA A 69 -18.74 6.21 10.72
C ALA A 69 -18.51 5.50 12.07
N LYS A 70 -19.58 5.35 12.86
CA LYS A 70 -19.56 4.47 14.02
C LYS A 70 -19.43 3.01 13.59
N LYS A 71 -18.87 2.19 14.48
CA LYS A 71 -18.65 0.76 14.19
C LYS A 71 -19.96 0.04 13.86
N GLU A 72 -21.03 0.40 14.53
CA GLU A 72 -22.37 -0.19 14.32
C GLU A 72 -22.89 0.07 12.91
N ASP A 73 -22.77 1.32 12.42
CA ASP A 73 -23.21 1.73 11.09
C ASP A 73 -22.36 1.06 10.00
N TRP A 74 -21.05 0.95 10.25
CA TRP A 74 -20.13 0.23 9.39
C TRP A 74 -20.48 -1.26 9.25
N VAL A 75 -20.74 -1.93 10.37
CA VAL A 75 -21.11 -3.36 10.39
C VAL A 75 -22.49 -3.58 9.74
N ALA A 76 -23.40 -2.61 9.83
CA ALA A 76 -24.73 -2.68 9.22
C ALA A 76 -24.69 -2.75 7.68
N LEU A 77 -23.59 -2.30 7.03
CA LEU A 77 -23.39 -2.47 5.58
C LEU A 77 -23.45 -3.94 5.14
N GLY A 78 -23.11 -4.86 6.03
CA GLY A 78 -23.16 -6.31 5.79
C GLY A 78 -24.58 -6.90 5.70
N GLY A 79 -25.63 -6.11 5.99
CA GLY A 79 -27.02 -6.55 6.00
C GLY A 79 -27.24 -7.73 6.95
N ASP A 80 -28.01 -8.72 6.50
CA ASP A 80 -28.35 -9.91 7.32
C ASP A 80 -27.30 -11.03 7.26
N ARG A 81 -26.19 -10.81 6.56
CA ARG A 81 -25.12 -11.83 6.36
C ARG A 81 -24.14 -11.81 7.52
N TYR A 82 -24.22 -12.80 8.42
CA TYR A 82 -23.39 -12.88 9.62
C TYR A 82 -21.89 -12.79 9.33
N ASN A 83 -21.36 -13.61 8.40
CA ASN A 83 -19.92 -13.62 8.08
C ASN A 83 -19.46 -12.27 7.51
N MET A 84 -20.30 -11.60 6.73
CA MET A 84 -20.03 -10.27 6.17
C MET A 84 -19.95 -9.21 7.27
N ARG A 85 -20.90 -9.22 8.22
CA ARG A 85 -20.87 -8.32 9.37
C ARG A 85 -19.62 -8.51 10.21
N LEU A 86 -19.24 -9.77 10.45
CA LEU A 86 -18.01 -10.08 11.20
C LEU A 86 -16.75 -9.64 10.43
N ALA A 87 -16.69 -9.86 9.12
CA ALA A 87 -15.59 -9.38 8.28
C ALA A 87 -15.47 -7.84 8.30
N LEU A 88 -16.59 -7.13 8.20
CA LEU A 88 -16.64 -5.66 8.31
C LEU A 88 -16.22 -5.18 9.70
N GLU A 89 -16.60 -5.88 10.77
CA GLU A 89 -16.17 -5.57 12.13
C GLU A 89 -14.64 -5.70 12.29
N LEU A 90 -14.06 -6.80 11.82
CA LEU A 90 -12.61 -7.01 11.84
C LEU A 90 -11.87 -5.99 10.97
N MET A 91 -12.45 -5.62 9.82
CA MET A 91 -11.91 -4.60 8.95
C MET A 91 -11.95 -3.21 9.60
N TYR A 92 -13.03 -2.87 10.31
CA TYR A 92 -13.10 -1.63 11.09
C TYR A 92 -11.97 -1.55 12.12
N ASP A 93 -11.80 -2.60 12.93
CA ASP A 93 -10.77 -2.65 13.96
C ASP A 93 -9.35 -2.60 13.37
N LEU A 94 -9.14 -3.18 12.20
CA LEU A 94 -7.87 -3.17 11.48
C LEU A 94 -7.52 -1.78 10.94
N PHE A 95 -8.51 -1.06 10.39
CA PHE A 95 -8.29 0.21 9.68
C PHE A 95 -8.65 1.47 10.49
N LYS A 96 -9.10 1.35 11.74
CA LYS A 96 -9.41 2.53 12.59
C LYS A 96 -8.24 3.51 12.73
N ASP A 97 -7.00 3.01 12.71
CA ASP A 97 -5.77 3.80 12.78
C ASP A 97 -5.10 4.00 11.40
N ALA A 98 -5.81 3.74 10.31
CA ALA A 98 -5.29 3.85 8.95
C ALA A 98 -4.66 5.21 8.60
N PRO A 99 -5.20 6.36 9.03
CA PRO A 99 -4.57 7.66 8.79
C PRO A 99 -3.15 7.80 9.36
N THR A 100 -2.80 6.98 10.36
CA THR A 100 -1.47 6.96 10.98
C THR A 100 -0.60 5.84 10.46
N LEU A 101 -1.18 4.66 10.24
CA LEU A 101 -0.44 3.43 9.91
C LEU A 101 -0.31 3.22 8.40
N GLY A 102 -1.30 3.63 7.62
CA GLY A 102 -1.29 3.49 6.16
C GLY A 102 -0.92 2.07 5.71
N SER A 103 0.04 1.98 4.82
CA SER A 103 0.50 0.71 4.24
C SER A 103 1.28 -0.21 5.21
N LEU A 104 1.52 0.21 6.45
CA LEU A 104 2.03 -0.69 7.49
C LEU A 104 0.98 -1.72 7.95
N ILE A 105 -0.30 -1.43 7.75
CA ILE A 105 -1.39 -2.38 8.02
C ILE A 105 -1.19 -3.62 7.16
N ASN A 106 -1.33 -4.80 7.79
CA ASN A 106 -1.22 -6.07 7.09
C ASN A 106 -2.51 -6.89 7.24
N PRO A 107 -3.47 -6.76 6.31
CA PRO A 107 -4.73 -7.49 6.38
C PRO A 107 -4.56 -9.00 6.23
N ALA A 108 -3.49 -9.47 5.58
CA ALA A 108 -3.20 -10.91 5.44
C ALA A 108 -2.95 -11.60 6.79
N LYS A 109 -2.58 -10.84 7.83
CA LYS A 109 -2.45 -11.34 9.21
C LYS A 109 -3.75 -11.29 10.01
N SER A 110 -4.84 -10.74 9.43
CA SER A 110 -6.15 -10.65 10.05
C SER A 110 -7.01 -11.86 9.72
N ASP A 111 -7.90 -12.23 10.65
CA ASP A 111 -8.88 -13.29 10.40
C ASP A 111 -10.02 -12.88 9.45
N ALA A 112 -10.14 -11.59 9.10
CA ALA A 112 -11.13 -11.09 8.16
C ALA A 112 -11.05 -11.78 6.80
N THR A 113 -9.83 -12.00 6.28
CA THR A 113 -9.58 -12.65 5.00
C THR A 113 -9.96 -14.14 4.97
N LYS A 114 -10.09 -14.77 6.15
CA LYS A 114 -10.51 -16.17 6.28
C LYS A 114 -12.04 -16.33 6.23
N LEU A 115 -12.78 -15.25 6.44
CA LEU A 115 -14.25 -15.27 6.55
C LEU A 115 -14.93 -14.99 5.22
N VAL A 116 -14.40 -14.05 4.46
CA VAL A 116 -15.01 -13.55 3.21
C VAL A 116 -13.90 -13.17 2.25
N SER A 117 -14.08 -13.47 0.95
CA SER A 117 -13.17 -12.99 -0.09
C SER A 117 -13.30 -11.47 -0.28
N TRP A 118 -12.26 -10.83 -0.81
CA TRP A 118 -12.31 -9.39 -1.11
C TRP A 118 -13.34 -9.07 -2.20
N GLU A 119 -13.52 -9.99 -3.15
CA GLU A 119 -14.52 -9.90 -4.23
C GLU A 119 -15.95 -9.91 -3.67
N ASP A 120 -16.25 -10.83 -2.74
CA ASP A 120 -17.57 -10.90 -2.09
C ASP A 120 -17.83 -9.66 -1.24
N LEU A 121 -16.81 -9.18 -0.52
CA LEU A 121 -16.91 -7.96 0.27
C LEU A 121 -17.18 -6.75 -0.63
N SER A 122 -16.43 -6.59 -1.72
CA SER A 122 -16.62 -5.52 -2.70
C SER A 122 -18.02 -5.55 -3.29
N ALA A 123 -18.51 -6.73 -3.71
CA ALA A 123 -19.86 -6.88 -4.28
C ALA A 123 -20.97 -6.46 -3.30
N VAL A 124 -20.83 -6.75 -2.00
CA VAL A 124 -21.80 -6.33 -0.97
C VAL A 124 -21.75 -4.83 -0.75
N LEU A 125 -20.55 -4.25 -0.73
CA LEU A 125 -20.38 -2.81 -0.60
C LEU A 125 -20.95 -2.06 -1.83
N ASP A 126 -20.80 -2.60 -3.04
CA ASP A 126 -21.42 -2.06 -4.25
C ASP A 126 -22.96 -2.10 -4.18
N GLN A 127 -23.54 -3.18 -3.63
CA GLN A 127 -24.99 -3.26 -3.39
C GLN A 127 -25.45 -2.25 -2.33
N ALA A 128 -24.68 -2.09 -1.25
CA ALA A 128 -24.97 -1.09 -0.24
C ALA A 128 -24.93 0.33 -0.82
N PHE A 129 -23.94 0.61 -1.68
CA PHE A 129 -23.80 1.88 -2.38
C PHE A 129 -24.96 2.20 -3.33
N SER A 130 -25.54 1.19 -3.97
CA SER A 130 -26.63 1.35 -4.97
C SER A 130 -28.02 1.57 -4.37
N LYS A 131 -28.20 1.41 -3.07
CA LYS A 131 -29.49 1.63 -2.40
C LYS A 131 -29.69 3.12 -2.12
N GLU A 132 -30.94 3.58 -2.14
CA GLU A 132 -31.30 4.92 -1.63
C GLU A 132 -30.92 4.98 -0.15
N GLN A 133 -29.96 5.84 0.18
CA GLN A 133 -29.40 5.99 1.52
C GLN A 133 -29.28 7.48 1.86
N SER A 134 -29.16 7.78 3.15
CA SER A 134 -28.73 9.11 3.58
C SER A 134 -27.31 9.41 3.10
N ASP A 135 -26.97 10.70 2.97
CA ASP A 135 -25.62 11.14 2.57
C ASP A 135 -24.53 10.51 3.45
N GLU A 136 -24.79 10.36 4.75
CA GLU A 136 -23.85 9.76 5.71
C GLU A 136 -23.64 8.26 5.45
N GLN A 137 -24.69 7.51 5.11
CA GLN A 137 -24.59 6.10 4.75
C GLN A 137 -23.85 5.91 3.43
N HIS A 138 -24.07 6.81 2.48
CA HIS A 138 -23.41 6.84 1.19
C HIS A 138 -21.89 7.08 1.36
N GLU A 139 -21.49 8.07 2.15
CA GLU A 139 -20.08 8.35 2.48
C GLU A 139 -19.42 7.16 3.18
N THR A 140 -20.13 6.51 4.10
CA THR A 140 -19.65 5.32 4.80
C THR A 140 -19.40 4.17 3.82
N ALA A 141 -20.30 3.93 2.87
CA ALA A 141 -20.16 2.88 1.88
C ALA A 141 -18.99 3.16 0.92
N ILE A 142 -18.79 4.42 0.49
CA ILE A 142 -17.63 4.81 -0.34
C ILE A 142 -16.32 4.55 0.41
N THR A 143 -16.24 4.96 1.68
CA THR A 143 -15.06 4.76 2.51
C THR A 143 -14.78 3.27 2.70
N ALA A 144 -15.82 2.47 2.96
CA ALA A 144 -15.69 1.03 3.11
C ALA A 144 -15.17 0.35 1.84
N LYS A 145 -15.68 0.74 0.67
CA LYS A 145 -15.19 0.25 -0.62
C LYS A 145 -13.73 0.62 -0.87
N GLY A 146 -13.35 1.87 -0.57
CA GLY A 146 -11.96 2.31 -0.69
C GLY A 146 -11.00 1.53 0.21
N LEU A 147 -11.41 1.25 1.45
CA LEU A 147 -10.62 0.44 2.39
C LEU A 147 -10.60 -1.04 2.01
N ALA A 148 -11.68 -1.60 1.44
CA ALA A 148 -11.68 -2.96 0.91
C ALA A 148 -10.65 -3.12 -0.22
N LYS A 149 -10.59 -2.15 -1.15
CA LYS A 149 -9.57 -2.13 -2.21
C LYS A 149 -8.16 -2.01 -1.64
N ALA A 150 -7.95 -1.13 -0.65
CA ALA A 150 -6.67 -1.00 0.04
C ALA A 150 -6.27 -2.30 0.74
N ALA A 151 -7.22 -2.96 1.42
CA ALA A 151 -6.99 -4.22 2.11
C ALA A 151 -6.62 -5.35 1.14
N GLN A 152 -7.29 -5.42 -0.01
CA GLN A 152 -6.94 -6.34 -1.10
C GLN A 152 -5.48 -6.14 -1.51
N LEU A 153 -5.11 -4.92 -1.94
CA LEU A 153 -3.75 -4.63 -2.41
C LEU A 153 -2.68 -4.82 -1.32
N LEU A 154 -3.00 -4.52 -0.05
CA LEU A 154 -2.11 -4.74 1.08
C LEU A 154 -1.91 -6.23 1.43
N SER A 155 -2.81 -7.10 0.98
CA SER A 155 -2.76 -8.56 1.21
C SER A 155 -2.05 -9.32 0.10
N GLU A 156 -1.95 -8.72 -1.09
CA GLU A 156 -1.36 -9.33 -2.27
C GLU A 156 0.16 -9.47 -2.17
N LYS A 157 0.71 -10.35 -3.00
CA LYS A 157 2.14 -10.56 -3.18
C LYS A 157 2.57 -10.03 -4.54
N TYR A 158 3.78 -9.46 -4.58
CA TYR A 158 4.29 -8.78 -5.76
C TYR A 158 5.67 -9.29 -6.14
N THR A 159 5.92 -9.38 -7.43
CA THR A 159 7.26 -9.71 -7.99
C THR A 159 8.24 -8.55 -7.85
N LEU A 160 7.74 -7.31 -7.76
CA LEU A 160 8.57 -6.12 -7.53
C LEU A 160 7.81 -5.14 -6.64
N VAL A 161 8.46 -4.71 -5.56
CA VAL A 161 8.03 -3.57 -4.75
C VAL A 161 9.08 -2.47 -4.87
N ALA A 162 8.69 -1.32 -5.42
CA ALA A 162 9.55 -0.14 -5.53
C ALA A 162 8.98 1.00 -4.68
N THR A 163 9.80 1.60 -3.81
CA THR A 163 9.33 2.61 -2.88
C THR A 163 10.40 3.60 -2.44
N ASN A 164 9.97 4.85 -2.19
CA ASN A 164 10.72 5.83 -1.42
C ASN A 164 9.97 6.03 -0.09
N VAL A 165 10.49 5.43 0.97
CA VAL A 165 9.80 5.35 2.26
C VAL A 165 9.94 6.63 3.10
N PRO A 166 8.99 6.94 3.99
CA PRO A 166 9.12 8.10 4.88
C PRO A 166 10.21 7.88 5.93
N TYR A 167 11.01 8.93 6.20
CA TYR A 167 12.06 8.94 7.23
C TYR A 167 11.52 9.60 8.50
N LEU A 168 11.24 8.80 9.52
CA LEU A 168 10.71 9.28 10.79
C LEU A 168 11.29 8.46 11.95
N THR A 169 12.21 9.07 12.69
CA THR A 169 12.83 8.44 13.84
C THR A 169 11.81 8.15 14.95
N GLN A 170 12.07 7.15 15.77
CA GLN A 170 11.16 6.68 16.83
C GLN A 170 10.73 7.82 17.77
N GLU A 171 11.60 8.79 18.05
CA GLU A 171 11.33 9.92 18.95
C GLU A 171 10.30 10.91 18.37
N LYS A 172 10.14 10.93 17.04
CA LYS A 172 9.19 11.80 16.32
C LYS A 172 7.86 11.10 16.01
N GLN A 173 7.76 9.78 16.24
CA GLN A 173 6.55 9.02 16.03
C GLN A 173 5.51 9.33 17.12
N ASN A 174 4.23 9.42 16.74
CA ASN A 174 3.14 9.49 17.72
C ASN A 174 2.98 8.16 18.48
N SER A 175 2.18 8.15 19.55
CA SER A 175 2.00 6.98 20.42
C SER A 175 1.46 5.75 19.69
N THR A 176 0.51 5.93 18.78
CA THR A 176 -0.11 4.84 17.98
C THR A 176 0.95 4.17 17.09
N LEU A 177 1.66 4.97 16.28
CA LEU A 177 2.69 4.46 15.37
C LEU A 177 3.84 3.80 16.15
N ASN A 178 4.31 4.44 17.22
CA ASN A 178 5.39 3.91 18.03
C ASN A 178 5.00 2.57 18.70
N GLY A 179 3.78 2.49 19.25
CA GLY A 179 3.22 1.27 19.81
C GLY A 179 3.14 0.14 18.77
N PHE A 180 2.61 0.45 17.60
CA PHE A 180 2.52 -0.49 16.48
C PHE A 180 3.90 -1.01 16.05
N CYS A 181 4.87 -0.11 15.82
CA CYS A 181 6.22 -0.49 15.42
C CYS A 181 6.93 -1.35 16.48
N ARG A 182 6.73 -1.06 17.77
CA ARG A 182 7.31 -1.87 18.85
C ARG A 182 6.75 -3.29 18.89
N SER A 183 5.47 -3.45 18.64
CA SER A 183 4.80 -4.74 18.71
C SER A 183 5.07 -5.61 17.51
N ASN A 184 5.07 -5.01 16.30
CA ASN A 184 5.12 -5.75 15.04
C ASN A 184 6.53 -5.81 14.43
N TYR A 185 7.38 -4.80 14.67
CA TYR A 185 8.70 -4.64 14.05
C TYR A 185 9.79 -4.28 15.08
N PRO A 186 10.01 -5.10 16.12
CA PRO A 186 10.89 -4.75 17.25
C PRO A 186 12.35 -4.46 16.85
N ASP A 187 12.86 -5.09 15.80
CA ASP A 187 14.25 -4.95 15.38
C ASP A 187 14.49 -3.74 14.45
N SER A 188 13.44 -3.24 13.77
CA SER A 188 13.50 -2.11 12.84
C SER A 188 12.85 -0.83 13.36
N ARG A 189 12.15 -0.86 14.49
CA ARG A 189 11.29 0.20 15.05
C ARG A 189 11.94 1.57 15.27
N ARG A 190 13.27 1.68 15.19
CA ARG A 190 14.02 2.92 15.45
C ARG A 190 13.78 4.01 14.41
N ASP A 191 13.46 3.61 13.18
CA ASP A 191 13.12 4.51 12.10
C ASP A 191 12.01 3.87 11.26
N LEU A 192 11.03 4.70 10.87
CA LEU A 192 9.90 4.26 10.07
C LEU A 192 10.36 3.68 8.71
N ALA A 193 11.45 4.20 8.15
CA ALA A 193 12.00 3.68 6.90
C ALA A 193 12.41 2.20 6.99
N THR A 194 13.03 1.80 8.11
CA THR A 194 13.40 0.39 8.31
C THR A 194 12.19 -0.50 8.60
N VAL A 195 11.16 0.04 9.24
CA VAL A 195 9.87 -0.64 9.41
C VAL A 195 9.19 -0.89 8.07
N PHE A 196 9.15 0.13 7.20
CA PHE A 196 8.60 -0.01 5.85
C PHE A 196 9.39 -1.01 5.01
N ALA A 197 10.72 -1.05 5.11
CA ALA A 197 11.52 -2.05 4.42
C ALA A 197 11.09 -3.48 4.81
N GLU A 198 10.90 -3.77 6.09
CA GLU A 198 10.39 -5.07 6.55
C GLU A 198 8.97 -5.34 6.04
N ARG A 199 8.09 -4.35 6.09
CA ARG A 199 6.72 -4.47 5.58
C ARG A 199 6.69 -4.76 4.08
N CYS A 200 7.53 -4.09 3.31
CA CYS A 200 7.66 -4.35 1.87
C CYS A 200 8.17 -5.76 1.57
N LEU A 201 9.13 -6.27 2.35
CA LEU A 201 9.56 -7.68 2.23
C LEU A 201 8.42 -8.67 2.50
N GLU A 202 7.48 -8.33 3.42
CA GLU A 202 6.29 -9.15 3.65
C GLU A 202 5.33 -9.20 2.44
N ASN A 203 5.41 -8.24 1.53
CA ASN A 203 4.57 -8.18 0.32
C ASN A 203 5.23 -8.80 -0.91
N LEU A 204 6.46 -9.31 -0.81
CA LEU A 204 7.11 -9.97 -1.93
C LEU A 204 6.63 -11.40 -2.14
N ASP A 205 6.57 -11.82 -3.39
CA ASP A 205 6.59 -13.24 -3.76
C ASP A 205 7.92 -13.90 -3.35
N ASP A 206 8.00 -15.22 -3.40
CA ASP A 206 9.18 -15.98 -3.01
C ASP A 206 10.44 -15.59 -3.82
N GLU A 207 10.27 -15.20 -5.08
CA GLU A 207 11.33 -14.71 -5.98
C GLU A 207 11.22 -13.20 -6.26
N GLY A 208 10.50 -12.46 -5.43
CA GLY A 208 10.24 -11.03 -5.61
C GLY A 208 11.43 -10.16 -5.25
N TYR A 209 11.45 -8.95 -5.79
CA TYR A 209 12.50 -7.95 -5.60
C TYR A 209 11.96 -6.73 -4.84
N LEU A 210 12.76 -6.22 -3.90
CA LEU A 210 12.53 -4.93 -3.25
C LEU A 210 13.54 -3.92 -3.75
N GLU A 211 13.05 -2.79 -4.27
CA GLU A 211 13.84 -1.60 -4.57
C GLU A 211 13.40 -0.46 -3.68
N ALA A 212 14.26 -0.01 -2.77
CA ALA A 212 13.88 1.00 -1.79
C ALA A 212 14.97 2.06 -1.59
N VAL A 213 14.54 3.32 -1.46
CA VAL A 213 15.40 4.41 -1.03
C VAL A 213 15.29 4.53 0.49
N LEU A 214 16.39 4.31 1.20
CA LEU A 214 16.47 4.24 2.66
C LEU A 214 17.58 5.14 3.21
N PRO A 215 17.48 5.62 4.47
CA PRO A 215 18.63 6.24 5.14
C PRO A 215 19.70 5.19 5.42
N GLN A 216 20.98 5.53 5.22
CA GLN A 216 22.08 4.55 5.37
C GLN A 216 22.38 4.13 6.82
N ASN A 217 21.87 4.83 7.82
CA ASN A 217 22.28 4.68 9.23
C ASN A 217 22.10 3.28 9.78
N TRP A 218 21.06 2.56 9.38
CA TRP A 218 20.78 1.21 9.86
C TRP A 218 21.86 0.17 9.44
N LEU A 219 22.65 0.45 8.41
CA LEU A 219 23.76 -0.39 8.00
C LEU A 219 24.89 -0.43 9.04
N PHE A 220 25.02 0.61 9.87
CA PHE A 220 26.19 0.79 10.75
C PHE A 220 25.84 0.81 12.24
N LEU A 221 24.65 1.33 12.62
CA LEU A 221 24.29 1.51 14.02
C LEU A 221 24.10 0.15 14.73
N ALA A 222 24.61 0.07 15.95
CA ALA A 222 24.54 -1.15 16.80
C ALA A 222 23.08 -1.53 17.10
N SER A 223 22.17 -0.55 17.19
CA SER A 223 20.74 -0.77 17.46
C SER A 223 20.04 -1.63 16.40
N TYR A 224 20.57 -1.70 15.18
CA TYR A 224 20.05 -2.52 14.08
C TYR A 224 20.80 -3.83 13.86
N LYS A 225 21.69 -4.24 14.79
CA LYS A 225 22.47 -5.46 14.64
C LYS A 225 21.61 -6.69 14.35
N LYS A 226 20.53 -6.88 15.14
CA LYS A 226 19.61 -8.03 14.98
C LYS A 226 18.90 -8.01 13.62
N LEU A 227 18.44 -6.84 13.17
CA LEU A 227 17.83 -6.66 11.86
C LEU A 227 18.80 -7.10 10.76
N ARG A 228 20.04 -6.58 10.77
CA ARG A 228 21.07 -6.94 9.77
C ARG A 228 21.40 -8.42 9.77
N GLU A 229 21.61 -9.01 10.95
CA GLU A 229 21.92 -10.45 11.08
C GLU A 229 20.80 -11.32 10.51
N ARG A 230 19.52 -10.92 10.71
CA ARG A 230 18.38 -11.62 10.15
C ARG A 230 18.32 -11.44 8.64
N LEU A 231 18.37 -10.22 8.13
CA LEU A 231 18.30 -9.94 6.70
C LEU A 231 19.45 -10.61 5.92
N LEU A 232 20.68 -10.64 6.45
CA LEU A 232 21.82 -11.33 5.82
C LEU A 232 21.63 -12.85 5.72
N LYS A 233 20.76 -13.44 6.55
CA LYS A 233 20.49 -14.88 6.54
C LYS A 233 19.24 -15.26 5.72
N THR A 234 18.33 -14.32 5.52
CA THR A 234 16.98 -14.64 4.99
C THR A 234 16.71 -14.07 3.61
N ILE A 235 17.49 -13.09 3.15
CA ILE A 235 17.29 -12.48 1.84
C ILE A 235 18.60 -12.49 1.03
N GLN A 236 18.43 -12.52 -0.29
CA GLN A 236 19.55 -12.39 -1.23
C GLN A 236 19.75 -10.92 -1.60
N TRP A 237 20.91 -10.37 -1.29
CA TRP A 237 21.28 -9.00 -1.62
C TRP A 237 21.78 -8.91 -3.06
N GLN A 238 21.15 -8.04 -3.86
CA GLN A 238 21.58 -7.79 -5.24
C GLN A 238 22.57 -6.64 -5.31
N ALA A 239 22.24 -5.51 -4.74
CA ALA A 239 23.07 -4.32 -4.74
C ALA A 239 22.75 -3.39 -3.57
N ILE A 240 23.72 -2.59 -3.15
CA ILE A 240 23.55 -1.44 -2.26
C ILE A 240 24.31 -0.28 -2.87
N ALA A 241 23.60 0.73 -3.36
CA ALA A 241 24.21 1.95 -3.89
C ALA A 241 24.11 3.10 -2.88
N ARG A 242 25.26 3.66 -2.48
CA ARG A 242 25.28 4.85 -1.62
C ARG A 242 25.21 6.10 -2.49
N LEU A 243 24.14 6.88 -2.32
CA LEU A 243 23.86 8.06 -3.16
C LEU A 243 24.67 9.29 -2.76
N GLY A 244 25.36 9.26 -1.62
CA GLY A 244 26.20 10.37 -1.16
C GLY A 244 25.43 11.56 -0.55
N PRO A 245 26.13 12.63 -0.18
CA PRO A 245 25.52 13.90 0.20
C PRO A 245 24.86 14.53 -1.04
N SER A 246 23.72 15.19 -0.86
CA SER A 246 22.96 15.86 -1.93
C SER A 246 22.20 14.89 -2.87
N ALA A 247 21.86 13.69 -2.41
CA ALA A 247 20.97 12.79 -3.12
C ALA A 247 19.56 13.40 -3.38
N PHE A 248 19.18 14.42 -2.61
CA PHE A 248 17.93 15.18 -2.74
C PHE A 248 18.24 16.66 -2.82
N GLU A 249 17.83 17.32 -3.91
CA GLU A 249 18.10 18.76 -4.15
C GLU A 249 17.36 19.70 -3.18
N THR A 250 16.27 19.25 -2.54
CA THR A 250 15.32 20.10 -1.82
C THR A 250 15.33 19.98 -0.30
N ILE A 251 16.16 19.12 0.28
CA ILE A 251 16.23 18.98 1.74
C ILE A 251 17.26 19.95 2.31
N SER A 252 16.81 21.15 2.66
CA SER A 252 17.61 22.13 3.39
C SER A 252 17.77 21.70 4.85
N GLY A 253 19.01 21.46 5.29
CA GLY A 253 19.39 21.49 6.71
C GLY A 253 19.93 20.21 7.34
N GLU A 254 19.56 19.02 6.95
CA GLU A 254 20.23 17.78 7.36
C GLU A 254 20.62 16.97 6.13
N VAL A 255 21.92 16.66 6.03
CA VAL A 255 22.46 15.80 4.98
C VAL A 255 22.01 14.36 5.25
N VAL A 256 20.81 14.01 4.81
CA VAL A 256 20.35 12.62 4.83
C VAL A 256 21.15 11.86 3.79
N ARG A 257 22.01 10.96 4.27
CA ARG A 257 22.74 10.05 3.38
C ARG A 257 21.83 8.87 3.09
N ALA A 258 21.30 8.83 1.86
CA ALA A 258 20.44 7.76 1.39
C ALA A 258 21.25 6.64 0.71
N ILE A 259 20.64 5.46 0.71
CA ILE A 259 21.06 4.31 -0.07
C ILE A 259 19.90 3.88 -0.97
N LEU A 260 20.23 3.36 -2.13
CA LEU A 260 19.33 2.56 -2.95
C LEU A 260 19.66 1.09 -2.67
N LEU A 261 18.64 0.33 -2.41
CA LEU A 261 18.68 -1.11 -2.10
C LEU A 261 18.06 -1.86 -3.23
#